data_dc0cba6a82a3fd1214d0651c9573a670
#
_entry.id   dc0cba6a82a3fd1214d0651c9573a670
#
_cell.length_a   1.000
_cell.length_b   1.000
_cell.length_c   1.000
_cell.angle_alpha   90.00
_cell.angle_beta   90.00
_cell.angle_gamma   90.00
#
_symmetry.space_group_name_H-M   'P 1'
#
loop_
_entity.id
_entity.type
_entity.pdbx_description
1 polymer ?
#
loop_
_entity_poly.entity_id
_entity_poly.type
_entity_poly.pdbx_seq_one_letter_code
_entity_poly.pdbx_strand_id
1 'polypeptide(L)'
;DGEALAEVQALQPELDLYIALEDPMSWLLLAYIKEELANYYDIQLKVYPLSYHGRDWFDWSLATRVSKRTQVAFTPFCRPTKEATYEMAKLFYSVAEEQQVDVIHQILESVWTRGKDLSFKAHFQRMQKRLQIEQVTEQDVEALLKQNDELCQQKHQPDFPVLVLWIEGHI
;
A
#
# COMPACT_ATOMS: atom_id res chain seq x y z
N ASP A 1 14.36 -1.92 -31.75
CA ASP A 1 15.71 -2.46 -31.68
C ASP A 1 15.80 -3.50 -30.55
N GLY A 2 16.07 -4.78 -30.92
CA GLY A 2 16.03 -5.89 -29.97
C GLY A 2 17.07 -5.79 -28.85
N GLU A 3 18.18 -5.08 -29.05
CA GLU A 3 19.21 -4.82 -28.02
C GLU A 3 18.72 -3.82 -26.97
N ALA A 4 18.01 -2.77 -27.38
CA ALA A 4 17.44 -1.77 -26.45
C ALA A 4 16.32 -2.38 -25.60
N LEU A 5 15.51 -3.29 -26.16
CA LEU A 5 14.48 -4.04 -25.44
C LEU A 5 15.10 -5.03 -24.44
N ALA A 6 16.19 -5.71 -24.82
CA ALA A 6 16.92 -6.63 -23.94
C ALA A 6 17.63 -5.86 -22.79
N GLU A 7 18.17 -4.67 -23.05
CA GLU A 7 18.73 -3.81 -22.00
C GLU A 7 17.66 -3.31 -21.03
N VAL A 8 16.48 -2.91 -21.52
CA VAL A 8 15.35 -2.48 -20.66
C VAL A 8 14.82 -3.67 -19.84
N GLN A 9 14.76 -4.87 -20.42
CA GLN A 9 14.37 -6.08 -19.69
C GLN A 9 15.41 -6.52 -18.64
N ALA A 10 16.69 -6.22 -18.86
CA ALA A 10 17.76 -6.53 -17.91
C ALA A 10 17.81 -5.54 -16.72
N LEU A 11 17.17 -4.36 -16.81
CA LEU A 11 17.24 -3.30 -15.79
C LEU A 11 16.32 -3.51 -14.60
N GLN A 12 15.44 -4.49 -14.57
CA GLN A 12 14.49 -4.78 -13.48
C GLN A 12 13.91 -3.48 -12.85
N PRO A 13 13.03 -2.76 -13.53
CA PRO A 13 12.50 -1.51 -13.03
C PRO A 13 11.76 -1.73 -11.71
N GLU A 14 12.05 -0.89 -10.72
CA GLU A 14 11.39 -0.85 -9.42
C GLU A 14 10.37 0.28 -9.39
N LEU A 15 9.18 -0.02 -8.89
CA LEU A 15 8.12 0.94 -8.69
C LEU A 15 7.88 1.10 -7.19
N ASP A 16 8.19 2.29 -6.67
CA ASP A 16 7.97 2.64 -5.27
C ASP A 16 6.62 3.33 -5.12
N LEU A 17 5.79 2.78 -4.25
CA LEU A 17 4.46 3.30 -3.95
C LEU A 17 4.38 3.70 -2.47
N TYR A 18 4.25 5.00 -2.22
CA TYR A 18 4.02 5.57 -0.89
C TYR A 18 2.52 5.74 -0.67
N ILE A 19 1.99 5.10 0.36
CA ILE A 19 0.54 5.06 0.61
C ILE A 19 0.17 5.49 2.03
N ALA A 20 -0.93 6.21 2.14
CA ALA A 20 -1.61 6.47 3.41
C ALA A 20 -2.66 5.38 3.64
N LEU A 21 -2.52 4.60 4.71
CA LEU A 21 -3.40 3.44 4.99
C LEU A 21 -4.84 3.86 5.28
N GLU A 22 -5.05 5.10 5.72
CA GLU A 22 -6.38 5.69 5.99
C GLU A 22 -7.02 6.34 4.75
N ASP A 23 -6.34 6.35 3.61
CA ASP A 23 -6.84 6.99 2.38
C ASP A 23 -7.37 5.93 1.40
N PRO A 24 -8.66 6.01 1.01
CA PRO A 24 -9.23 5.07 0.05
C PRO A 24 -8.56 5.11 -1.32
N MET A 25 -8.01 6.26 -1.72
CA MET A 25 -7.28 6.38 -2.99
C MET A 25 -6.00 5.55 -3.00
N SER A 26 -5.35 5.38 -1.84
CA SER A 26 -4.20 4.48 -1.70
C SER A 26 -4.57 3.01 -1.97
N TRP A 27 -5.72 2.56 -1.46
CA TRP A 27 -6.25 1.24 -1.77
C TRP A 27 -6.53 1.06 -3.26
N LEU A 28 -7.26 2.00 -3.86
CA LEU A 28 -7.64 1.93 -5.27
C LEU A 28 -6.42 1.93 -6.18
N LEU A 29 -5.43 2.76 -5.88
CA LEU A 29 -4.18 2.82 -6.65
C LEU A 29 -3.36 1.54 -6.50
N LEU A 30 -3.20 1.03 -5.29
CA LEU A 30 -2.47 -0.22 -5.05
C LEU A 30 -3.12 -1.40 -5.77
N ALA A 31 -4.43 -1.55 -5.67
CA ALA A 31 -5.16 -2.64 -6.29
C ALA A 31 -5.07 -2.56 -7.83
N TYR A 32 -5.25 -1.37 -8.40
CA TYR A 32 -5.13 -1.14 -9.83
C TYR A 32 -3.71 -1.46 -10.35
N ILE A 33 -2.69 -0.95 -9.69
CA ILE A 33 -1.30 -1.17 -10.07
C ILE A 33 -0.94 -2.66 -9.98
N LYS A 34 -1.32 -3.31 -8.88
CA LYS A 34 -1.04 -4.73 -8.68
C LYS A 34 -1.68 -5.59 -9.77
N GLU A 35 -2.92 -5.30 -10.14
CA GLU A 35 -3.64 -6.04 -11.18
C GLU A 35 -3.08 -5.75 -12.58
N GLU A 36 -2.92 -4.50 -12.94
CA GLU A 36 -2.51 -4.09 -14.28
C GLU A 36 -1.01 -4.31 -14.53
N LEU A 37 -0.14 -3.95 -13.60
CA LEU A 37 1.29 -4.06 -13.82
C LEU A 37 1.81 -5.49 -13.67
N ALA A 38 1.27 -6.27 -12.74
CA ALA A 38 1.68 -7.66 -12.57
C ALA A 38 1.39 -8.53 -13.81
N ASN A 39 0.40 -8.15 -14.60
CA ASN A 39 0.01 -8.89 -15.81
C ASN A 39 0.81 -8.50 -17.06
N TYR A 40 1.42 -7.32 -17.07
CA TYR A 40 2.01 -6.79 -18.31
C TYR A 40 3.51 -6.54 -18.24
N TYR A 41 4.09 -6.42 -17.05
CA TYR A 41 5.48 -6.00 -16.88
C TYR A 41 6.16 -6.76 -15.76
N ASP A 42 7.41 -7.11 -15.96
CA ASP A 42 8.30 -7.64 -14.91
C ASP A 42 8.83 -6.46 -14.08
N ILE A 43 7.93 -5.81 -13.36
CA ILE A 43 8.23 -4.67 -12.50
C ILE A 43 8.15 -5.10 -11.04
N GLN A 44 9.19 -4.81 -10.27
CA GLN A 44 9.19 -5.00 -8.83
C GLN A 44 8.45 -3.85 -8.15
N LEU A 45 7.31 -4.15 -7.53
CA LEU A 45 6.55 -3.17 -6.73
C LEU A 45 7.04 -3.21 -5.29
N LYS A 46 7.36 -2.05 -4.73
CA LYS A 46 7.66 -1.86 -3.32
C LYS A 46 6.72 -0.84 -2.70
N VAL A 47 6.13 -1.18 -1.57
CA VAL A 47 5.16 -0.34 -0.87
C VAL A 47 5.75 0.24 0.40
N TYR A 48 5.55 1.53 0.60
CA TYR A 48 5.98 2.29 1.77
C TYR A 48 4.75 2.90 2.46
N PRO A 49 4.23 2.25 3.52
CA PRO A 49 3.15 2.85 4.29
C PRO A 49 3.65 4.09 5.03
N LEU A 50 2.82 5.12 5.02
CA LEU A 50 3.10 6.40 5.67
C LEU A 50 2.41 6.49 7.02
N SER A 51 2.85 7.40 7.88
CA SER A 51 2.18 7.63 9.15
C SER A 51 0.79 8.24 8.97
N TYR A 52 -0.04 8.08 9.99
CA TYR A 52 -1.39 8.63 9.99
C TYR A 52 -1.36 10.15 10.03
N HIS A 53 -2.02 10.80 9.07
CA HIS A 53 -2.06 12.27 8.95
C HIS A 53 -3.36 12.90 9.44
N GLY A 54 -4.40 12.10 9.70
CA GLY A 54 -5.64 12.59 10.30
C GLY A 54 -6.38 13.63 9.47
N ARG A 55 -6.36 13.53 8.15
CA ARG A 55 -7.08 14.47 7.28
C ARG A 55 -8.57 14.42 7.58
N ASP A 56 -9.19 15.57 7.76
CA ASP A 56 -10.59 15.69 8.18
C ASP A 56 -11.60 15.40 7.07
N TRP A 57 -11.16 15.39 5.82
CA TRP A 57 -12.05 15.13 4.68
C TRP A 57 -11.43 14.19 3.65
N PHE A 58 -12.29 13.37 3.08
CA PHE A 58 -12.00 12.60 1.87
C PHE A 58 -13.07 12.87 0.83
N ASP A 59 -12.65 12.89 -0.42
CA ASP A 59 -13.60 12.88 -1.51
C ASP A 59 -14.10 11.46 -1.79
N TRP A 60 -15.09 11.02 -1.01
CA TRP A 60 -15.75 9.73 -1.20
C TRP A 60 -16.38 9.59 -2.58
N SER A 61 -16.85 10.69 -3.15
CA SER A 61 -17.40 10.73 -4.49
C SER A 61 -16.33 10.42 -5.53
N LEU A 62 -15.15 11.01 -5.39
CA LEU A 62 -14.01 10.72 -6.26
C LEU A 62 -13.59 9.25 -6.15
N ALA A 63 -13.42 8.73 -4.94
CA ALA A 63 -13.08 7.34 -4.71
C ALA A 63 -14.10 6.38 -5.35
N THR A 64 -15.38 6.65 -5.20
CA THR A 64 -16.45 5.86 -5.83
C THR A 64 -16.37 5.90 -7.35
N ARG A 65 -16.09 7.06 -7.94
CA ARG A 65 -15.93 7.19 -9.41
C ARG A 65 -14.69 6.45 -9.92
N VAL A 66 -13.57 6.55 -9.21
CA VAL A 66 -12.35 5.83 -9.55
C VAL A 66 -12.57 4.32 -9.43
N SER A 67 -13.22 3.86 -8.37
CA SER A 67 -13.59 2.44 -8.21
C SER A 67 -14.39 1.92 -9.41
N LYS A 68 -15.40 2.66 -9.85
CA LYS A 68 -16.19 2.28 -11.02
C LYS A 68 -15.39 2.23 -12.32
N ARG A 69 -14.47 3.17 -12.52
CA ARG A 69 -13.63 3.22 -13.73
C ARG A 69 -12.57 2.13 -13.76
N THR A 70 -11.99 1.83 -12.64
CA THR A 70 -10.91 0.84 -12.51
C THR A 70 -11.42 -0.57 -12.27
N GLN A 71 -12.71 -0.73 -11.97
CA GLN A 71 -13.34 -1.99 -11.55
C GLN A 71 -12.74 -2.58 -10.26
N VAL A 72 -12.07 -1.75 -9.48
CA VAL A 72 -11.59 -2.12 -8.15
C VAL A 72 -12.73 -1.99 -7.14
N ALA A 73 -13.02 -3.05 -6.42
CA ALA A 73 -14.08 -3.04 -5.41
C ALA A 73 -13.78 -2.02 -4.30
N PHE A 74 -14.77 -1.22 -3.97
CA PHE A 74 -14.69 -0.20 -2.93
C PHE A 74 -16.08 0.03 -2.33
N THR A 75 -16.15 0.02 -1.00
CA THR A 75 -17.37 0.37 -0.27
C THR A 75 -17.02 1.42 0.78
N PRO A 76 -17.64 2.60 0.73
CA PRO A 76 -17.39 3.65 1.71
C PRO A 76 -18.05 3.29 3.05
N PHE A 77 -17.27 2.81 4.00
CA PHE A 77 -17.70 2.58 5.37
C PHE A 77 -17.28 3.72 6.29
N CYS A 78 -16.32 3.44 7.14
CA CYS A 78 -15.73 4.39 8.05
C CYS A 78 -14.23 4.51 7.74
N ARG A 79 -13.73 5.70 7.95
CA ARG A 79 -12.31 5.98 7.86
C ARG A 79 -11.56 5.23 8.97
N PRO A 80 -10.46 4.55 8.66
CA PRO A 80 -9.62 3.93 9.67
C PRO A 80 -9.08 4.96 10.67
N THR A 81 -9.08 4.60 11.95
CA THR A 81 -8.47 5.39 13.01
C THR A 81 -6.94 5.28 12.97
N LYS A 82 -6.25 6.16 13.70
CA LYS A 82 -4.81 6.05 13.90
C LYS A 82 -4.40 4.67 14.46
N GLU A 83 -5.15 4.17 15.42
CA GLU A 83 -4.92 2.84 16.01
C GLU A 83 -5.07 1.73 14.97
N ALA A 84 -6.14 1.79 14.17
CA ALA A 84 -6.36 0.81 13.10
C ALA A 84 -5.22 0.82 12.07
N THR A 85 -4.71 1.99 11.69
CA THR A 85 -3.59 2.08 10.73
C THR A 85 -2.30 1.52 11.31
N TYR A 86 -2.05 1.69 12.59
CA TYR A 86 -0.88 1.09 13.25
C TYR A 86 -0.97 -0.43 13.36
N GLU A 87 -2.16 -0.96 13.61
CA GLU A 87 -2.38 -2.41 13.60
C GLU A 87 -2.19 -3.00 12.18
N MET A 88 -2.64 -2.30 11.14
CA MET A 88 -2.33 -2.68 9.76
C MET A 88 -0.82 -2.70 9.49
N ALA A 89 -0.11 -1.68 9.93
CA ALA A 89 1.34 -1.57 9.77
C ALA A 89 2.10 -2.68 10.51
N LYS A 90 1.64 -3.08 11.70
CA LYS A 90 2.23 -4.22 12.43
C LYS A 90 2.18 -5.50 11.61
N LEU A 91 1.07 -5.81 11.00
CA LEU A 91 0.96 -6.99 10.14
C LEU A 91 1.84 -6.88 8.90
N PHE A 92 1.89 -5.71 8.28
CA PHE A 92 2.76 -5.44 7.14
C PHE A 92 4.24 -5.68 7.45
N TYR A 93 4.72 -5.20 8.59
CA TYR A 93 6.11 -5.38 9.01
C TYR A 93 6.40 -6.74 9.68
N SER A 94 5.39 -7.60 9.80
CA SER A 94 5.56 -8.95 10.35
C SER A 94 5.96 -9.99 9.31
N VAL A 95 6.01 -9.62 8.04
CA VAL A 95 6.33 -10.53 6.93
C VAL A 95 7.60 -10.10 6.21
N ALA A 96 8.19 -11.02 5.46
CA ALA A 96 9.33 -10.74 4.60
C ALA A 96 8.96 -9.73 3.50
N GLU A 97 9.94 -8.98 3.02
CA GLU A 97 9.73 -7.91 2.04
C GLU A 97 8.99 -8.40 0.78
N GLU A 98 9.30 -9.60 0.32
CA GLU A 98 8.67 -10.22 -0.85
C GLU A 98 7.17 -10.48 -0.69
N GLN A 99 6.69 -10.57 0.55
CA GLN A 99 5.29 -10.82 0.89
C GLN A 99 4.51 -9.55 1.20
N GLN A 100 5.19 -8.43 1.37
CA GLN A 100 4.58 -7.19 1.89
C GLN A 100 3.50 -6.63 0.97
N VAL A 101 3.68 -6.66 -0.34
CA VAL A 101 2.68 -6.18 -1.30
C VAL A 101 1.39 -6.99 -1.22
N ASP A 102 1.49 -8.31 -1.20
CA ASP A 102 0.32 -9.19 -1.09
C ASP A 102 -0.37 -9.04 0.26
N VAL A 103 0.38 -8.90 1.33
CA VAL A 103 -0.16 -8.71 2.68
C VAL A 103 -0.91 -7.39 2.79
N ILE A 104 -0.32 -6.28 2.36
CA ILE A 104 -1.01 -4.98 2.46
C ILE A 104 -2.22 -4.91 1.52
N HIS A 105 -2.17 -5.54 0.37
CA HIS A 105 -3.32 -5.65 -0.52
C HIS A 105 -4.48 -6.37 0.18
N GLN A 106 -4.26 -7.51 0.80
CA GLN A 106 -5.29 -8.26 1.53
C GLN A 106 -5.85 -7.47 2.73
N ILE A 107 -4.98 -6.77 3.46
CA ILE A 107 -5.39 -5.92 4.58
C ILE A 107 -6.31 -4.80 4.10
N LEU A 108 -5.88 -4.03 3.11
CA LEU A 108 -6.66 -2.90 2.59
C LEU A 108 -7.95 -3.34 1.89
N GLU A 109 -7.95 -4.47 1.21
CA GLU A 109 -9.16 -5.07 0.66
C GLU A 109 -10.19 -5.32 1.78
N SER A 110 -9.78 -5.91 2.87
CA SER A 110 -10.64 -6.17 4.02
C SER A 110 -11.20 -4.88 4.65
N VAL A 111 -10.38 -3.86 4.74
CA VAL A 111 -10.77 -2.55 5.28
C VAL A 111 -11.73 -1.82 4.33
N TRP A 112 -11.38 -1.72 3.06
CA TRP A 112 -12.07 -0.85 2.09
C TRP A 112 -13.19 -1.52 1.29
N THR A 113 -13.31 -2.85 1.37
CA THR A 113 -14.42 -3.57 0.73
C THR A 113 -15.38 -4.21 1.72
N ARG A 114 -14.92 -4.53 2.93
CA ARG A 114 -15.70 -5.22 3.96
C ARG A 114 -15.86 -4.43 5.26
N GLY A 115 -15.28 -3.24 5.36
CA GLY A 115 -15.39 -2.38 6.52
C GLY A 115 -14.76 -2.93 7.80
N LYS A 116 -13.71 -3.74 7.69
CA LYS A 116 -13.06 -4.33 8.86
C LYS A 116 -12.15 -3.29 9.54
N ASP A 117 -12.35 -3.12 10.83
CA ASP A 117 -11.53 -2.27 11.69
C ASP A 117 -10.55 -3.13 12.47
N LEU A 118 -9.25 -3.01 12.13
CA LEU A 118 -8.20 -3.80 12.77
C LEU A 118 -7.80 -3.32 14.17
N SER A 119 -8.35 -2.22 14.65
CA SER A 119 -8.23 -1.84 16.07
C SER A 119 -9.02 -2.79 16.98
N PHE A 120 -10.02 -3.51 16.44
CA PHE A 120 -10.68 -4.58 17.15
C PHE A 120 -9.84 -5.86 17.15
N LYS A 121 -9.52 -6.34 18.34
CA LYS A 121 -8.69 -7.52 18.54
C LYS A 121 -9.15 -8.74 17.73
N ALA A 122 -10.45 -8.97 17.65
CA ALA A 122 -11.01 -10.10 16.90
C ALA A 122 -10.73 -9.99 15.39
N HIS A 123 -10.84 -8.79 14.81
CA HIS A 123 -10.53 -8.56 13.39
C HIS A 123 -9.04 -8.69 13.12
N PHE A 124 -8.20 -8.16 13.99
CA PHE A 124 -6.75 -8.29 13.90
C PHE A 124 -6.30 -9.75 13.92
N GLN A 125 -6.79 -10.53 14.88
CA GLN A 125 -6.44 -11.94 15.01
C GLN A 125 -6.91 -12.79 13.82
N ARG A 126 -8.09 -12.51 13.27
CA ARG A 126 -8.56 -13.19 12.05
C ARG A 126 -7.69 -12.87 10.85
N MET A 127 -7.30 -11.61 10.69
CA MET A 127 -6.41 -11.19 9.62
C MET A 127 -5.02 -11.82 9.79
N GLN A 128 -4.46 -11.79 10.99
CA GLN A 128 -3.19 -12.44 11.31
C GLN A 128 -3.21 -13.92 10.92
N LYS A 129 -4.27 -14.64 11.28
CA LYS A 129 -4.45 -16.06 10.95
C LYS A 129 -4.57 -16.26 9.44
N ARG A 130 -5.36 -15.43 8.76
CA ARG A 130 -5.55 -15.49 7.30
C ARG A 130 -4.24 -15.28 6.56
N LEU A 131 -3.41 -14.35 7.03
CA LEU A 131 -2.09 -14.04 6.46
C LEU A 131 -1.01 -15.05 6.87
N GLN A 132 -1.34 -16.02 7.73
CA GLN A 132 -0.40 -17.02 8.25
C GLN A 132 0.81 -16.42 8.98
N ILE A 133 0.59 -15.31 9.68
CA ILE A 133 1.61 -14.65 10.49
C ILE A 133 1.63 -15.29 11.88
N GLU A 134 2.67 -16.04 12.16
CA GLU A 134 2.83 -16.72 13.46
C GLU A 134 3.22 -15.74 14.57
N GLN A 135 4.11 -14.82 14.26
CA GLN A 135 4.59 -13.82 15.21
C GLN A 135 4.46 -12.40 14.65
N VAL A 136 3.73 -11.57 15.38
CA VAL A 136 3.61 -10.14 15.07
C VAL A 136 4.89 -9.43 15.49
N THR A 137 5.36 -8.49 14.66
CA THR A 137 6.58 -7.73 14.94
C THR A 137 6.50 -6.97 16.27
N GLU A 138 7.62 -6.93 16.98
CA GLU A 138 7.83 -6.10 18.17
C GLU A 138 8.49 -4.75 17.83
N GLN A 139 8.77 -4.49 16.56
CA GLN A 139 9.35 -3.23 16.11
C GLN A 139 8.40 -2.05 16.38
N ASP A 140 8.98 -0.88 16.60
CA ASP A 140 8.23 0.36 16.69
C ASP A 140 7.73 0.77 15.29
N VAL A 141 6.51 0.39 14.97
CA VAL A 141 5.91 0.67 13.65
C VAL A 141 5.70 2.17 13.43
N GLU A 142 5.45 2.95 14.49
CA GLU A 142 5.34 4.40 14.36
C GLU A 142 6.64 5.01 13.86
N ALA A 143 7.77 4.57 14.38
CA ALA A 143 9.09 4.99 13.93
C ALA A 143 9.36 4.57 12.47
N LEU A 144 8.96 3.36 12.08
CA LEU A 144 9.09 2.88 10.69
C LEU A 144 8.25 3.70 9.71
N LEU A 145 7.01 4.04 10.08
CA LEU A 145 6.15 4.88 9.26
C LEU A 145 6.72 6.31 9.11
N LYS A 146 7.27 6.87 10.17
CA LYS A 146 7.96 8.18 10.13
C LYS A 146 9.20 8.15 9.24
N GLN A 147 9.97 7.08 9.25
CA GLN A 147 11.08 6.90 8.32
C GLN A 147 10.60 6.92 6.87
N ASN A 148 9.48 6.28 6.57
CA ASN A 148 8.88 6.32 5.24
C ASN A 148 8.41 7.74 4.86
N ASP A 149 7.83 8.48 5.81
CA ASP A 149 7.46 9.89 5.60
C ASP A 149 8.69 10.72 5.20
N GLU A 150 9.79 10.58 5.93
CA GLU A 150 11.05 11.29 5.65
C GLU A 150 11.61 10.92 4.28
N LEU A 151 11.60 9.64 3.94
CA LEU A 151 12.04 9.15 2.63
C LEU A 151 11.20 9.75 1.49
N CYS A 152 9.89 9.79 1.66
CA CYS A 152 8.95 10.37 0.72
C CYS A 152 9.21 11.88 0.54
N GLN A 153 9.42 12.62 1.62
CA GLN A 153 9.71 14.04 1.60
C GLN A 153 11.05 14.39 0.95
N GLN A 154 12.09 13.59 1.20
CA GLN A 154 13.40 13.78 0.59
C GLN A 154 13.38 13.60 -0.92
N LYS A 155 12.60 12.67 -1.40
CA LYS A 155 12.52 12.34 -2.82
C LYS A 155 11.50 13.19 -3.57
N HIS A 156 10.41 13.59 -2.90
CA HIS A 156 9.26 14.27 -3.50
C HIS A 156 8.60 15.19 -2.47
N GLN A 157 7.94 16.24 -2.95
CA GLN A 157 7.06 17.09 -2.13
C GLN A 157 5.60 16.74 -2.46
N PRO A 158 5.02 15.67 -1.90
CA PRO A 158 3.79 15.16 -2.45
C PRO A 158 2.54 15.49 -1.68
N ASP A 159 1.47 15.63 -2.45
CA ASP A 159 0.14 15.22 -2.02
C ASP A 159 0.00 13.71 -2.26
N PHE A 160 -0.53 12.98 -1.29
CA PHE A 160 -0.63 11.52 -1.31
C PHE A 160 -1.77 10.98 -2.20
N PRO A 161 -1.67 9.74 -2.69
CA PRO A 161 -0.53 8.83 -2.74
C PRO A 161 0.52 9.20 -3.79
N VAL A 162 1.76 8.75 -3.61
CA VAL A 162 2.87 9.04 -4.53
C VAL A 162 3.38 7.76 -5.16
N LEU A 163 3.52 7.79 -6.46
CA LEU A 163 4.07 6.73 -7.26
C LEU A 163 5.39 7.17 -7.86
N VAL A 164 6.45 6.41 -7.62
CA VAL A 164 7.79 6.70 -8.13
C VAL A 164 8.32 5.50 -8.89
N LEU A 165 8.67 5.71 -10.15
CA LEU A 165 9.31 4.71 -10.98
C LEU A 165 10.83 4.90 -10.93
N TRP A 166 11.53 3.87 -10.49
CA TRP A 166 12.98 3.79 -10.52
C TRP A 166 13.44 2.81 -11.57
N ILE A 167 14.38 3.23 -12.40
CA ILE A 167 15.08 2.37 -13.34
C ILE A 167 16.55 2.37 -12.93
N GLU A 168 17.11 1.23 -12.51
CA GLU A 168 18.50 1.12 -12.13
C GLU A 168 19.43 1.66 -13.24
N GLY A 169 20.31 2.60 -12.86
CA GLY A 169 21.36 3.12 -13.74
C GLY A 169 21.02 4.39 -14.53
N HIS A 170 19.81 4.92 -14.44
CA HIS A 170 19.41 6.14 -15.14
C HIS A 170 18.65 7.11 -14.20
N ILE A 171 19.39 7.86 -13.42
CA ILE A 171 18.93 9.09 -12.79
C ILE A 171 19.93 10.18 -13.15
#